data_e72a6d0d0712e386d4955adf9b81800a
#
_entry.id   e72a6d0d0712e386d4955adf9b81800a
#
_cell.length_a   1.000
_cell.length_b   1.000
_cell.length_c   1.000
_cell.angle_alpha   90.00
_cell.angle_beta   90.00
_cell.angle_gamma   90.00
#
_symmetry.space_group_name_H-M   'P 1'
#
loop_
_entity.id
_entity.type
_entity.pdbx_description
1 polymer ?
#
loop_
_entity_poly.entity_id
_entity_poly.type
_entity_poly.pdbx_seq_one_letter_code
_entity_poly.pdbx_strand_id
1 'polypeptide(L)'
;KIAGKANVLDTQKFHGLNLSLVKTSAALKVGDEVELEVGSDRAEIARHHSATHLLHAALRSVLGTHIAQAGSNVEADRLRFDFSHPKALTSEEISKVENLVNEWILDGANAKTQVMELEEAKKSGAIALFNEKYADKVRVVSFGDVSKELCGGTHVKNIDEIGSFFITKESGVSAGVR
;
A
#
# COMPACT_ATOMS: atom_id res chain seq x y z
N LYS A 1 -10.68 -7.02 -15.91
CA LYS A 1 -10.99 -7.60 -17.25
C LYS A 1 -11.88 -6.64 -18.01
N ILE A 2 -11.93 -6.77 -19.33
CA ILE A 2 -12.97 -6.17 -20.17
C ILE A 2 -13.92 -7.32 -20.51
N ALA A 3 -15.14 -7.25 -19.98
CA ALA A 3 -16.11 -8.36 -19.98
C ALA A 3 -16.25 -9.00 -21.36
N GLY A 4 -15.99 -10.31 -21.45
CA GLY A 4 -16.10 -11.10 -22.68
C GLY A 4 -15.17 -10.73 -23.85
N LYS A 5 -14.33 -9.67 -23.72
CA LYS A 5 -13.54 -9.13 -24.84
C LYS A 5 -12.02 -9.16 -24.61
N ALA A 6 -11.55 -8.89 -23.39
CA ALA A 6 -10.11 -8.81 -23.13
C ALA A 6 -9.73 -9.05 -21.68
N ASN A 7 -8.51 -9.56 -21.45
CA ASN A 7 -7.86 -9.59 -20.16
C ASN A 7 -6.89 -8.43 -20.06
N VAL A 8 -6.99 -7.63 -18.98
CA VAL A 8 -6.02 -6.59 -18.66
C VAL A 8 -4.78 -7.27 -18.07
N LEU A 9 -3.62 -7.00 -18.62
CA LEU A 9 -2.33 -7.53 -18.19
C LEU A 9 -1.60 -6.54 -17.30
N ASP A 10 -1.72 -5.24 -17.60
CA ASP A 10 -1.10 -4.16 -16.86
C ASP A 10 -1.91 -2.87 -17.04
N THR A 11 -1.81 -1.95 -16.07
CA THR A 11 -2.42 -0.62 -16.17
C THR A 11 -1.45 0.43 -15.64
N GLN A 12 -1.14 1.42 -16.45
CA GLN A 12 -0.21 2.50 -16.13
C GLN A 12 -0.86 3.86 -16.34
N LYS A 13 -0.35 4.86 -15.63
CA LYS A 13 -0.70 6.27 -15.89
C LYS A 13 0.34 6.88 -16.81
N PHE A 14 -0.11 7.49 -17.90
CA PHE A 14 0.73 8.19 -18.84
C PHE A 14 0.09 9.53 -19.23
N HIS A 15 0.74 10.65 -18.93
CA HIS A 15 0.22 12.01 -19.18
C HIS A 15 -1.24 12.22 -18.72
N GLY A 16 -1.58 11.70 -17.53
CA GLY A 16 -2.94 11.84 -16.95
C GLY A 16 -3.98 10.84 -17.48
N LEU A 17 -3.61 10.01 -18.46
CA LEU A 17 -4.45 8.95 -18.99
C LEU A 17 -4.16 7.61 -18.28
N ASN A 18 -5.20 6.80 -18.08
CA ASN A 18 -5.04 5.41 -17.67
C ASN A 18 -4.92 4.55 -18.92
N LEU A 19 -3.75 3.94 -19.12
CA LEU A 19 -3.46 3.05 -20.24
C LEU A 19 -3.45 1.61 -19.72
N SER A 20 -4.24 0.75 -20.35
CA SER A 20 -4.26 -0.68 -20.02
C SER A 20 -3.69 -1.50 -21.17
N LEU A 21 -2.64 -2.28 -20.87
CA LEU A 21 -2.16 -3.33 -21.76
C LEU A 21 -3.12 -4.51 -21.67
N VAL A 22 -3.68 -4.92 -22.80
CA VAL A 22 -4.71 -5.97 -22.81
C VAL A 22 -4.37 -7.09 -23.81
N LYS A 23 -4.74 -8.31 -23.45
CA LYS A 23 -4.80 -9.44 -24.39
C LYS A 23 -6.25 -9.62 -24.82
N THR A 24 -6.54 -9.31 -26.09
CA THR A 24 -7.90 -9.35 -26.64
C THR A 24 -8.27 -10.73 -27.16
N SER A 25 -9.52 -11.11 -26.99
CA SER A 25 -10.16 -12.27 -27.64
C SER A 25 -11.15 -11.84 -28.73
N ALA A 26 -11.43 -10.55 -28.84
CA ALA A 26 -12.33 -9.95 -29.81
C ALA A 26 -11.78 -8.60 -30.29
N ALA A 27 -12.21 -8.14 -31.46
CA ALA A 27 -11.84 -6.82 -31.97
C ALA A 27 -12.44 -5.72 -31.09
N LEU A 28 -11.63 -4.71 -30.77
CA LEU A 28 -12.02 -3.48 -30.08
C LEU A 28 -11.73 -2.29 -30.99
N LYS A 29 -12.63 -1.33 -31.01
CA LYS A 29 -12.52 -0.10 -31.79
C LYS A 29 -12.65 1.12 -30.90
N VAL A 30 -12.08 2.23 -31.33
CA VAL A 30 -12.28 3.53 -30.67
C VAL A 30 -13.75 3.88 -30.68
N GLY A 31 -14.29 4.24 -29.52
CA GLY A 31 -15.72 4.54 -29.34
C GLY A 31 -16.58 3.35 -28.90
N ASP A 32 -16.01 2.14 -28.82
CA ASP A 32 -16.75 1.00 -28.28
C ASP A 32 -17.06 1.24 -26.80
N GLU A 33 -18.29 0.96 -26.41
CA GLU A 33 -18.68 0.85 -25.00
C GLU A 33 -18.26 -0.53 -24.48
N VAL A 34 -17.60 -0.54 -23.32
CA VAL A 34 -17.08 -1.76 -22.69
C VAL A 34 -17.40 -1.79 -21.21
N GLU A 35 -17.72 -2.96 -20.70
CA GLU A 35 -17.86 -3.21 -19.28
C GLU A 35 -16.52 -3.62 -18.68
N LEU A 36 -16.13 -2.96 -17.59
CA LEU A 36 -14.91 -3.27 -16.85
C LEU A 36 -15.22 -4.07 -15.59
N GLU A 37 -14.68 -5.27 -15.50
CA GLU A 37 -14.78 -6.10 -14.30
C GLU A 37 -13.52 -5.93 -13.43
N VAL A 38 -13.70 -5.61 -12.16
CA VAL A 38 -12.64 -5.61 -11.16
C VAL A 38 -12.31 -7.06 -10.78
N GLY A 39 -11.02 -7.39 -10.62
CA GLY A 39 -10.58 -8.72 -10.16
C GLY A 39 -11.12 -9.06 -8.79
N SER A 40 -11.41 -10.33 -8.56
CA SER A 40 -11.93 -10.85 -7.27
C SER A 40 -10.94 -10.70 -6.13
N ASP A 41 -9.63 -10.65 -6.44
CA ASP A 41 -8.50 -10.50 -5.52
C ASP A 41 -8.29 -9.07 -5.00
N ARG A 42 -9.11 -8.12 -5.48
CA ARG A 42 -8.95 -6.70 -5.10
C ARG A 42 -9.16 -6.44 -3.60
N ALA A 43 -10.05 -7.19 -2.96
CA ALA A 43 -10.31 -7.03 -1.53
C ALA A 43 -9.09 -7.48 -0.70
N GLU A 44 -8.50 -8.62 -1.04
CA GLU A 44 -7.31 -9.17 -0.42
C GLU A 44 -6.11 -8.24 -0.60
N ILE A 45 -5.90 -7.73 -1.82
CA ILE A 45 -4.85 -6.75 -2.13
C ILE A 45 -5.06 -5.47 -1.29
N ALA A 46 -6.30 -4.98 -1.15
CA ALA A 46 -6.60 -3.81 -0.33
C ALA A 46 -6.27 -4.03 1.17
N ARG A 47 -6.55 -5.23 1.71
CA ARG A 47 -6.18 -5.62 3.09
C ARG A 47 -4.67 -5.61 3.27
N HIS A 48 -3.93 -6.29 2.39
CA HIS A 48 -2.47 -6.34 2.44
C HIS A 48 -1.83 -4.97 2.25
N HIS A 49 -2.37 -4.13 1.35
CA HIS A 49 -1.87 -2.77 1.17
C HIS A 49 -2.10 -1.91 2.41
N SER A 50 -3.25 -2.01 3.05
CA SER A 50 -3.53 -1.31 4.30
C SER A 50 -2.66 -1.82 5.45
N ALA A 51 -2.46 -3.14 5.54
CA ALA A 51 -1.54 -3.75 6.50
C ALA A 51 -0.09 -3.25 6.31
N THR A 52 0.34 -2.95 5.07
CA THR A 52 1.66 -2.37 4.79
C THR A 52 1.84 -1.01 5.50
N HIS A 53 0.82 -0.16 5.49
CA HIS A 53 0.86 1.14 6.19
C HIS A 53 0.93 0.96 7.72
N LEU A 54 0.16 0.03 8.28
CA LEU A 54 0.23 -0.27 9.72
C LEU A 54 1.59 -0.85 10.10
N LEU A 55 2.13 -1.78 9.28
CA LEU A 55 3.46 -2.35 9.50
C LEU A 55 4.54 -1.27 9.48
N HIS A 56 4.49 -0.33 8.53
CA HIS A 56 5.43 0.79 8.48
C HIS A 56 5.35 1.64 9.75
N ALA A 57 4.16 1.99 10.19
CA ALA A 57 3.94 2.75 11.41
C ALA A 57 4.45 1.99 12.66
N ALA A 58 4.18 0.67 12.77
CA ALA A 58 4.62 -0.16 13.89
C ALA A 58 6.15 -0.31 13.92
N LEU A 59 6.78 -0.55 12.77
CA LEU A 59 8.24 -0.59 12.67
C LEU A 59 8.88 0.74 13.13
N ARG A 60 8.32 1.88 12.73
CA ARG A 60 8.79 3.21 13.17
C ARG A 60 8.58 3.42 14.67
N SER A 61 7.48 2.94 15.23
CA SER A 61 7.19 3.03 16.66
C SER A 61 8.14 2.18 17.49
N VAL A 62 8.45 0.96 17.06
CA VAL A 62 9.26 -0.01 17.81
C VAL A 62 10.77 0.21 17.61
N LEU A 63 11.20 0.49 16.37
CA LEU A 63 12.61 0.55 16.01
C LEU A 63 13.15 1.98 15.88
N GLY A 64 12.24 2.96 15.69
CA GLY A 64 12.59 4.37 15.58
C GLY A 64 12.29 5.01 14.23
N THR A 65 12.34 6.32 14.20
CA THR A 65 11.94 7.15 13.04
C THR A 65 12.87 7.06 11.84
N HIS A 66 14.04 6.42 11.97
CA HIS A 66 14.97 6.15 10.86
C HIS A 66 14.44 5.11 9.87
N ILE A 67 13.43 4.34 10.28
CA ILE A 67 12.77 3.37 9.39
C ILE A 67 12.11 4.11 8.25
N ALA A 68 12.51 3.75 7.04
CA ALA A 68 11.94 4.25 5.79
C ALA A 68 11.70 3.07 4.84
N GLN A 69 10.62 3.13 4.09
CA GLN A 69 10.33 2.12 3.06
C GLN A 69 11.41 2.17 1.97
N ALA A 70 12.03 1.02 1.70
CA ALA A 70 12.97 0.82 0.60
C ALA A 70 12.31 0.12 -0.60
N GLY A 71 11.25 -0.65 -0.35
CA GLY A 71 10.45 -1.32 -1.36
C GLY A 71 9.23 -1.98 -0.76
N SER A 72 8.29 -2.37 -1.59
CA SER A 72 7.16 -3.20 -1.19
C SER A 72 6.62 -4.01 -2.36
N ASN A 73 6.02 -5.15 -2.05
CA ASN A 73 5.22 -5.93 -2.99
C ASN A 73 3.95 -6.39 -2.30
N VAL A 74 2.79 -6.10 -2.91
CA VAL A 74 1.47 -6.41 -2.35
C VAL A 74 0.76 -7.34 -3.33
N GLU A 75 0.47 -8.55 -2.89
CA GLU A 75 -0.25 -9.58 -3.63
C GLU A 75 -1.54 -9.96 -2.88
N ALA A 76 -2.34 -10.84 -3.46
CA ALA A 76 -3.60 -11.26 -2.85
C ALA A 76 -3.40 -12.19 -1.63
N ASP A 77 -2.29 -12.92 -1.58
CA ASP A 77 -1.98 -13.91 -0.54
C ASP A 77 -0.94 -13.43 0.49
N ARG A 78 -0.22 -12.34 0.19
CA ARG A 78 0.85 -11.83 1.06
C ARG A 78 1.22 -10.39 0.74
N LEU A 79 1.98 -9.79 1.66
CA LEU A 79 2.73 -8.57 1.41
C LEU A 79 4.23 -8.81 1.71
N ARG A 80 5.10 -8.05 1.05
CA ARG A 80 6.50 -7.86 1.42
C ARG A 80 6.76 -6.39 1.64
N PHE A 81 7.48 -6.06 2.68
CA PHE A 81 7.86 -4.69 3.01
C PHE A 81 9.36 -4.64 3.28
N ASP A 82 10.09 -3.94 2.43
CA ASP A 82 11.53 -3.74 2.56
C ASP A 82 11.77 -2.38 3.20
N PHE A 83 12.61 -2.32 4.24
CA PHE A 83 12.82 -1.09 5.00
C PHE A 83 14.29 -0.91 5.42
N SER A 84 14.69 0.36 5.61
CA SER A 84 16.03 0.71 6.07
C SER A 84 16.24 0.30 7.52
N HIS A 85 17.13 -0.66 7.77
CA HIS A 85 17.57 -1.04 9.12
C HIS A 85 18.90 -1.78 9.06
N PRO A 86 19.88 -1.45 9.95
CA PRO A 86 21.25 -1.96 9.83
C PRO A 86 21.44 -3.39 10.32
N LYS A 87 20.52 -3.94 11.11
CA LYS A 87 20.65 -5.26 11.76
C LYS A 87 19.35 -6.06 11.69
N ALA A 88 19.45 -7.38 11.89
CA ALA A 88 18.28 -8.25 12.01
C ALA A 88 17.43 -7.85 13.21
N LEU A 89 16.10 -7.97 13.07
CA LEU A 89 15.19 -7.79 14.18
C LEU A 89 15.31 -8.97 15.15
N THR A 90 15.21 -8.69 16.42
CA THR A 90 15.09 -9.72 17.45
C THR A 90 13.66 -10.29 17.46
N SER A 91 13.50 -11.49 17.99
CA SER A 91 12.15 -12.08 18.16
C SER A 91 11.23 -11.21 19.00
N GLU A 92 11.78 -10.49 19.99
CA GLU A 92 11.03 -9.56 20.81
C GLU A 92 10.55 -8.34 20.01
N GLU A 93 11.41 -7.77 19.16
CA GLU A 93 11.05 -6.65 18.28
C GLU A 93 9.96 -7.07 17.28
N ILE A 94 10.10 -8.26 16.66
CA ILE A 94 9.09 -8.83 15.76
C ILE A 94 7.75 -8.98 16.48
N SER A 95 7.74 -9.60 17.67
CA SER A 95 6.51 -9.77 18.45
C SER A 95 5.86 -8.43 18.84
N LYS A 96 6.66 -7.43 19.19
CA LYS A 96 6.15 -6.08 19.50
C LYS A 96 5.48 -5.45 18.27
N VAL A 97 6.09 -5.57 17.10
CA VAL A 97 5.53 -5.05 15.84
C VAL A 97 4.22 -5.75 15.51
N GLU A 98 4.19 -7.09 15.56
CA GLU A 98 2.97 -7.87 15.29
C GLU A 98 1.84 -7.51 16.27
N ASN A 99 2.13 -7.47 17.56
CA ASN A 99 1.14 -7.13 18.59
C ASN A 99 0.57 -5.74 18.36
N LEU A 100 1.42 -4.76 18.08
CA LEU A 100 1.00 -3.39 17.85
C LEU A 100 0.11 -3.25 16.61
N VAL A 101 0.44 -3.93 15.52
CA VAL A 101 -0.40 -3.95 14.31
C VAL A 101 -1.75 -4.58 14.60
N ASN A 102 -1.77 -5.72 15.31
CA ASN A 102 -3.03 -6.41 15.65
C ASN A 102 -3.86 -5.62 16.67
N GLU A 103 -3.26 -4.91 17.62
CA GLU A 103 -3.96 -4.00 18.52
C GLU A 103 -4.70 -2.91 17.73
N TRP A 104 -4.03 -2.24 16.79
CA TRP A 104 -4.68 -1.24 15.94
C TRP A 104 -5.79 -1.81 15.06
N ILE A 105 -5.62 -3.04 14.54
CA ILE A 105 -6.66 -3.72 13.78
C ILE A 105 -7.90 -3.95 14.66
N LEU A 106 -7.72 -4.39 15.90
CA LEU A 106 -8.81 -4.62 16.86
C LEU A 106 -9.51 -3.32 17.29
N ASP A 107 -8.76 -2.25 17.48
CA ASP A 107 -9.31 -0.93 17.83
C ASP A 107 -10.14 -0.36 16.66
N GLY A 108 -9.78 -0.71 15.46
CA GLY A 108 -10.42 -0.24 14.23
C GLY A 108 -10.21 1.26 13.99
N ALA A 109 -10.00 1.63 12.76
CA ALA A 109 -9.98 3.04 12.34
C ALA A 109 -10.43 3.17 10.89
N ASN A 110 -11.24 4.15 10.61
CA ASN A 110 -11.69 4.43 9.25
C ASN A 110 -10.57 5.00 8.41
N ALA A 111 -10.44 4.51 7.19
CA ALA A 111 -9.58 5.09 6.19
C ALA A 111 -10.11 6.46 5.76
N LYS A 112 -9.28 7.48 5.85
CA LYS A 112 -9.57 8.82 5.34
C LYS A 112 -8.65 9.13 4.17
N THR A 113 -9.24 9.51 3.05
CA THR A 113 -8.51 9.91 1.84
C THR A 113 -8.76 11.37 1.57
N GLN A 114 -7.68 12.12 1.34
CA GLN A 114 -7.73 13.53 0.99
C GLN A 114 -6.78 13.82 -0.17
N VAL A 115 -7.16 14.74 -1.05
CA VAL A 115 -6.25 15.29 -2.07
C VAL A 115 -5.92 16.72 -1.64
N MET A 116 -4.64 17.03 -1.56
CA MET A 116 -4.14 18.34 -1.11
C MET A 116 -2.82 18.68 -1.80
N GLU A 117 -2.36 19.93 -1.63
CA GLU A 117 -1.05 20.34 -2.11
C GLU A 117 0.07 19.58 -1.39
N LEU A 118 1.14 19.22 -2.10
CA LEU A 118 2.26 18.44 -1.57
C LEU A 118 2.87 19.05 -0.29
N GLU A 119 3.04 20.36 -0.29
CA GLU A 119 3.61 21.07 0.86
C GLU A 119 2.65 21.09 2.08
N GLU A 120 1.34 21.12 1.84
CA GLU A 120 0.33 20.96 2.88
C GLU A 120 0.38 19.53 3.46
N ALA A 121 0.46 18.53 2.60
CA ALA A 121 0.58 17.14 3.02
C ALA A 121 1.80 16.91 3.92
N LYS A 122 2.98 17.41 3.52
CA LYS A 122 4.20 17.34 4.34
C LYS A 122 4.05 18.03 5.69
N LYS A 123 3.51 19.26 5.70
CA LYS A 123 3.24 20.01 6.94
C LYS A 123 2.26 19.30 7.87
N SER A 124 1.33 18.53 7.32
CA SER A 124 0.37 17.74 8.09
C SER A 124 0.96 16.46 8.69
N GLY A 125 2.27 16.20 8.50
CA GLY A 125 2.97 15.01 8.98
C GLY A 125 2.79 13.77 8.10
N ALA A 126 2.27 13.90 6.87
CA ALA A 126 2.15 12.78 5.96
C ALA A 126 3.53 12.29 5.51
N ILE A 127 3.78 10.99 5.62
CA ILE A 127 5.02 10.37 5.17
C ILE A 127 5.00 10.27 3.65
N ALA A 128 6.04 10.79 3.03
CA ALA A 128 6.31 10.62 1.60
C ALA A 128 7.41 9.57 1.41
N LEU A 129 7.29 8.72 0.41
CA LEU A 129 8.33 7.76 0.08
C LEU A 129 9.55 8.48 -0.51
N PHE A 130 10.74 8.07 -0.09
CA PHE A 130 11.98 8.58 -0.65
C PHE A 130 12.10 8.17 -2.13
N ASN A 131 12.60 9.09 -2.96
CA ASN A 131 12.83 8.91 -4.40
C ASN A 131 11.60 8.88 -5.31
N GLU A 132 10.41 9.13 -4.81
CA GLU A 132 9.24 9.36 -5.68
C GLU A 132 9.13 10.84 -6.07
N LYS A 133 8.85 11.06 -7.37
CA LYS A 133 8.49 12.40 -7.86
C LYS A 133 6.99 12.58 -7.73
N TYR A 134 6.60 13.45 -6.82
CA TYR A 134 5.20 13.78 -6.62
C TYR A 134 4.78 14.96 -7.48
N ALA A 135 3.54 14.94 -7.96
CA ALA A 135 2.91 16.11 -8.54
C ALA A 135 2.61 17.17 -7.44
N ASP A 136 2.24 18.39 -7.86
CA ASP A 136 1.88 19.45 -6.91
C ASP A 136 0.72 19.04 -5.99
N LYS A 137 -0.24 18.27 -6.53
CA LYS A 137 -1.33 17.69 -5.76
C LYS A 137 -1.12 16.19 -5.52
N VAL A 138 -1.27 15.78 -4.28
CA VAL A 138 -1.06 14.41 -3.82
C VAL A 138 -2.27 13.85 -3.09
N ARG A 139 -2.44 12.53 -3.18
CA ARG A 139 -3.44 11.82 -2.40
C ARG A 139 -2.80 11.33 -1.11
N VAL A 140 -3.38 11.72 0.02
CA VAL A 140 -2.99 11.31 1.36
C VAL A 140 -4.02 10.30 1.87
N VAL A 141 -3.54 9.18 2.39
CA VAL A 141 -4.35 8.17 3.08
C VAL A 141 -3.95 8.16 4.54
N SER A 142 -4.92 8.19 5.43
CA SER A 142 -4.70 8.06 6.87
C SER A 142 -5.64 7.04 7.50
N PHE A 143 -5.14 6.35 8.52
CA PHE A 143 -5.88 5.42 9.37
C PHE A 143 -5.83 5.95 10.81
N GLY A 144 -6.85 6.74 11.19
CA GLY A 144 -6.85 7.44 12.46
C GLY A 144 -5.56 8.25 12.66
N ASP A 145 -4.98 8.13 13.85
CA ASP A 145 -3.69 8.74 14.22
C ASP A 145 -2.51 7.76 14.03
N VAL A 146 -2.78 6.54 13.56
CA VAL A 146 -1.78 5.46 13.44
C VAL A 146 -0.87 5.68 12.25
N SER A 147 -1.44 5.94 11.08
CA SER A 147 -0.67 6.11 9.85
C SER A 147 -1.25 7.22 8.98
N LYS A 148 -0.35 7.98 8.37
CA LYS A 148 -0.69 9.03 7.41
C LYS A 148 0.39 9.10 6.34
N GLU A 149 0.06 8.71 5.12
CA GLU A 149 1.03 8.54 4.05
C GLU A 149 0.52 9.03 2.70
N LEU A 150 1.45 9.49 1.84
CA LEU A 150 1.16 9.74 0.43
C LEU A 150 0.99 8.40 -0.28
N CYS A 151 -0.24 8.10 -0.71
CA CYS A 151 -0.53 6.82 -1.35
C CYS A 151 -1.64 6.91 -2.40
N GLY A 152 -1.36 6.40 -3.60
CA GLY A 152 -2.32 6.31 -4.71
C GLY A 152 -3.14 5.03 -4.75
N GLY A 153 -2.85 4.05 -3.88
CA GLY A 153 -3.38 2.71 -3.96
C GLY A 153 -4.78 2.52 -3.38
N THR A 154 -5.26 1.28 -3.46
CA THR A 154 -6.56 0.87 -2.92
C THR A 154 -6.39 0.33 -1.51
N HIS A 155 -7.27 0.76 -0.62
CA HIS A 155 -7.26 0.41 0.79
C HIS A 155 -8.63 -0.09 1.25
N VAL A 156 -8.66 -0.75 2.42
CA VAL A 156 -9.88 -1.06 3.16
C VAL A 156 -10.57 0.22 3.63
N LYS A 157 -11.85 0.16 3.95
CA LYS A 157 -12.60 1.30 4.50
C LYS A 157 -12.36 1.47 6.00
N ASN A 158 -12.16 0.36 6.69
CA ASN A 158 -11.76 0.31 8.10
C ASN A 158 -10.66 -0.73 8.25
N ILE A 159 -9.67 -0.48 9.13
CA ILE A 159 -8.54 -1.40 9.34
C ILE A 159 -8.95 -2.72 9.99
N ASP A 160 -10.10 -2.81 10.65
CA ASP A 160 -10.66 -4.07 11.15
C ASP A 160 -10.94 -5.10 10.04
N GLU A 161 -11.19 -4.63 8.80
CA GLU A 161 -11.33 -5.50 7.62
C GLU A 161 -10.06 -6.30 7.28
N ILE A 162 -8.88 -5.92 7.82
CA ILE A 162 -7.63 -6.65 7.65
C ILE A 162 -7.72 -8.01 8.35
N GLY A 163 -8.41 -8.10 9.49
CA GLY A 163 -8.59 -9.31 10.29
C GLY A 163 -7.41 -9.55 11.23
N SER A 164 -6.37 -10.25 10.80
CA SER A 164 -5.18 -10.53 11.60
C SER A 164 -3.91 -10.36 10.78
N PHE A 165 -2.81 -10.04 11.46
CA PHE A 165 -1.51 -9.78 10.85
C PHE A 165 -0.42 -10.64 11.50
N PHE A 166 0.44 -11.26 10.68
CA PHE A 166 1.58 -12.07 11.11
C PHE A 166 2.80 -11.79 10.24
N ILE A 167 3.98 -11.75 10.86
CA ILE A 167 5.27 -11.68 10.18
C ILE A 167 5.80 -13.11 10.01
N THR A 168 5.63 -13.67 8.82
CA THR A 168 6.05 -15.05 8.54
C THR A 168 7.56 -15.19 8.35
N LYS A 169 8.23 -14.11 7.95
CA LYS A 169 9.69 -14.10 7.73
C LYS A 169 10.24 -12.68 7.82
N GLU A 170 11.39 -12.55 8.46
CA GLU A 170 12.24 -11.37 8.45
C GLU A 170 13.64 -11.76 7.97
N SER A 171 14.24 -11.02 7.03
CA SER A 171 15.57 -11.32 6.50
C SER A 171 16.19 -10.09 5.82
N GLY A 172 17.53 -10.08 5.68
CA GLY A 172 18.25 -9.05 4.92
C GLY A 172 17.96 -9.15 3.43
N VAL A 173 17.78 -8.01 2.79
CA VAL A 173 17.61 -7.87 1.33
C VAL A 173 18.91 -7.37 0.71
N SER A 174 19.52 -6.37 1.33
CA SER A 174 20.81 -5.79 0.94
C SER A 174 21.47 -5.10 2.14
N ALA A 175 22.64 -4.51 1.96
CA ALA A 175 23.31 -3.78 3.02
C ALA A 175 22.42 -2.64 3.53
N GLY A 176 22.07 -2.69 4.83
CA GLY A 176 21.21 -1.69 5.47
C GLY A 176 19.71 -1.77 5.13
N VAL A 177 19.26 -2.85 4.48
CA VAL A 177 17.84 -3.07 4.12
C VAL A 177 17.39 -4.46 4.60
N ARG A 178 16.27 -4.46 5.30
CA ARG A 178 15.61 -5.65 5.83
C ARG A 178 14.26 -5.85 5.18
#